data_d052e39a4139998d39140aedc7d16511
#
_entry.id   d052e39a4139998d39140aedc7d16511
#
_cell.length_a   1.000
_cell.length_b   1.000
_cell.length_c   1.000
_cell.angle_alpha   90.00
_cell.angle_beta   90.00
_cell.angle_gamma   90.00
#
_symmetry.space_group_name_H-M   'P 1'
#
loop_
_entity.id
_entity.type
_entity.pdbx_description
1 polymer ?
#
loop_
_entity_poly.entity_id
_entity_poly.type
_entity_poly.pdbx_seq_one_letter_code
_entity_poly.pdbx_strand_id
1 'polypeptide(L)'
;KVLKEAEEFMYQVKLIEGRKVRGTIAETLEKVLRENDYEMKGHIERLQTLAKEFAMVLDFSAENLTALIRAVTLHDIGKIGISKDIILKKSRLNDAEWLIMRKHAEIGYRIAQASGEFAYLADIILYHHEWWNGQGYPQGLKGEEIPLMSRMISIMDAFDVMTHRERNKPAMTTEEALQELHTK
;
A
#
# COMPACT_ATOMS: atom_id res chain seq x y z
N LYS A 1 -30.64 0.10 38.19
CA LYS A 1 -29.91 -1.11 37.83
C LYS A 1 -30.24 -1.54 36.37
N VAL A 2 -31.49 -1.77 36.02
CA VAL A 2 -31.96 -2.17 34.71
C VAL A 2 -31.60 -1.18 33.59
N LEU A 3 -31.68 0.13 33.82
CA LEU A 3 -31.31 1.17 32.86
C LEU A 3 -29.81 1.13 32.52
N LYS A 4 -28.94 0.91 33.51
CA LYS A 4 -27.50 0.84 33.32
C LYS A 4 -27.09 -0.41 32.53
N GLU A 5 -27.76 -1.53 32.78
CA GLU A 5 -27.58 -2.79 32.07
C GLU A 5 -28.03 -2.66 30.58
N ALA A 6 -29.13 -1.93 30.34
CA ALA A 6 -29.61 -1.63 28.99
C ALA A 6 -28.69 -0.70 28.21
N GLU A 7 -28.12 0.33 28.85
CA GLU A 7 -27.12 1.22 28.23
C GLU A 7 -25.83 0.47 27.88
N GLU A 8 -25.37 -0.40 28.75
CA GLU A 8 -24.17 -1.22 28.52
C GLU A 8 -24.38 -2.20 27.38
N PHE A 9 -25.54 -2.84 27.32
CA PHE A 9 -25.94 -3.73 26.20
C PHE A 9 -26.00 -2.96 24.88
N MET A 10 -26.66 -1.79 24.85
CA MET A 10 -26.71 -0.94 23.64
C MET A 10 -25.32 -0.49 23.18
N TYR A 11 -24.41 -0.20 24.12
CA TYR A 11 -23.04 0.15 23.80
C TYR A 11 -22.27 -1.03 23.19
N GLN A 12 -22.42 -2.25 23.74
CA GLN A 12 -21.83 -3.46 23.19
C GLN A 12 -22.37 -3.80 21.79
N VAL A 13 -23.69 -3.66 21.57
CA VAL A 13 -24.30 -3.85 20.24
C VAL A 13 -23.74 -2.87 19.23
N LYS A 14 -23.63 -1.57 19.57
CA LYS A 14 -23.02 -0.55 18.69
C LYS A 14 -21.56 -0.85 18.37
N LEU A 15 -20.78 -1.37 19.32
CA LEU A 15 -19.40 -1.78 19.10
C LEU A 15 -19.30 -2.98 18.14
N ILE A 16 -20.19 -3.95 18.29
CA ILE A 16 -20.23 -5.16 17.45
C ILE A 16 -20.67 -4.80 16.02
N GLU A 17 -21.72 -4.00 15.87
CA GLU A 17 -22.18 -3.49 14.58
C GLU A 17 -21.12 -2.63 13.91
N GLY A 18 -20.46 -1.73 14.63
CA GLY A 18 -19.38 -0.92 14.13
C GLY A 18 -18.15 -1.74 13.69
N ARG A 19 -17.84 -2.87 14.36
CA ARG A 19 -16.80 -3.81 13.92
C ARG A 19 -17.20 -4.58 12.68
N LYS A 20 -18.46 -5.02 12.60
CA LYS A 20 -19.00 -5.77 11.45
C LYS A 20 -19.03 -4.90 10.19
N VAL A 21 -19.45 -3.65 10.30
CA VAL A 21 -19.44 -2.70 9.19
C VAL A 21 -18.01 -2.38 8.74
N ARG A 22 -17.08 -2.22 9.68
CA ARG A 22 -15.64 -1.97 9.37
C ARG A 22 -15.00 -3.17 8.67
N GLY A 23 -15.22 -4.40 9.17
CA GLY A 23 -14.73 -5.61 8.50
C GLY A 23 -15.26 -5.72 7.07
N THR A 24 -16.52 -5.37 6.82
CA THR A 24 -17.12 -5.39 5.48
C THR A 24 -16.49 -4.34 4.55
N ILE A 25 -16.07 -3.18 5.06
CA ILE A 25 -15.38 -2.15 4.26
C ILE A 25 -13.98 -2.64 3.87
N ALA A 26 -13.24 -3.22 4.81
CA ALA A 26 -11.92 -3.79 4.56
C ALA A 26 -11.96 -4.88 3.48
N GLU A 27 -12.82 -5.87 3.67
CA GLU A 27 -13.03 -6.96 2.71
C GLU A 27 -13.47 -6.44 1.33
N THR A 28 -14.31 -5.40 1.31
CA THR A 28 -14.77 -4.78 0.07
C THR A 28 -13.63 -4.06 -0.64
N LEU A 29 -12.79 -3.31 0.08
CA LEU A 29 -11.63 -2.63 -0.49
C LEU A 29 -10.61 -3.61 -1.05
N GLU A 30 -10.28 -4.67 -0.30
CA GLU A 30 -9.40 -5.73 -0.77
C GLU A 30 -9.97 -6.45 -2.00
N LYS A 31 -11.28 -6.73 -2.01
CA LYS A 31 -11.95 -7.33 -3.16
C LYS A 31 -11.90 -6.43 -4.39
N VAL A 32 -12.18 -5.13 -4.23
CA VAL A 32 -12.11 -4.15 -5.33
C VAL A 32 -10.70 -4.05 -5.88
N LEU A 33 -9.67 -4.10 -5.04
CA LEU A 33 -8.27 -4.14 -5.49
C LEU A 33 -7.99 -5.39 -6.33
N ARG A 34 -8.38 -6.57 -5.84
CA ARG A 34 -8.18 -7.85 -6.55
C ARG A 34 -8.93 -7.92 -7.88
N GLU A 35 -10.18 -7.41 -7.92
CA GLU A 35 -11.00 -7.40 -9.14
C GLU A 35 -10.54 -6.36 -10.17
N ASN A 36 -9.92 -5.29 -9.71
CA ASN A 36 -9.31 -4.26 -10.54
C ASN A 36 -7.79 -4.39 -10.57
N ASP A 37 -7.27 -5.63 -10.48
CA ASP A 37 -5.84 -5.91 -10.54
C ASP A 37 -5.26 -5.37 -11.85
N TYR A 38 -4.88 -4.10 -11.80
CA TYR A 38 -4.21 -3.39 -12.90
C TYR A 38 -2.71 -3.71 -12.93
N GLU A 39 -2.26 -4.51 -11.99
CA GLU A 39 -0.87 -4.84 -11.77
C GLU A 39 -0.52 -6.22 -12.35
N MET A 40 0.74 -6.56 -12.24
CA MET A 40 1.23 -7.86 -12.67
C MET A 40 0.60 -8.98 -11.83
N LYS A 41 0.10 -10.01 -12.50
CA LYS A 41 -0.46 -11.18 -11.83
C LYS A 41 0.51 -11.71 -10.77
N GLY A 42 0.03 -11.84 -9.53
CA GLY A 42 0.82 -12.34 -8.41
C GLY A 42 1.74 -11.30 -7.77
N HIS A 43 1.66 -10.03 -8.15
CA HIS A 43 2.47 -8.96 -7.57
C HIS A 43 2.30 -8.85 -6.05
N ILE A 44 1.07 -8.74 -5.57
CA ILE A 44 0.80 -8.64 -4.12
C ILE A 44 1.30 -9.86 -3.35
N GLU A 45 1.11 -11.07 -3.88
CA GLU A 45 1.60 -12.30 -3.24
C GLU A 45 3.13 -12.33 -3.14
N ARG A 46 3.84 -11.85 -4.16
CA ARG A 46 5.31 -11.75 -4.13
C ARG A 46 5.77 -10.69 -3.13
N LEU A 47 5.14 -9.52 -3.12
CA LEU A 47 5.43 -8.48 -2.12
C LEU A 47 5.17 -8.97 -0.70
N GLN A 48 4.09 -9.70 -0.45
CA GLN A 48 3.81 -10.29 0.86
C GLN A 48 4.88 -11.32 1.27
N THR A 49 5.43 -12.05 0.31
CA THR A 49 6.55 -12.99 0.56
C THR A 49 7.81 -12.23 0.96
N LEU A 50 8.19 -11.22 0.18
CA LEU A 50 9.32 -10.35 0.50
C LEU A 50 9.14 -9.65 1.85
N ALA A 51 7.93 -9.17 2.16
CA ALA A 51 7.64 -8.52 3.44
C ALA A 51 7.87 -9.45 4.63
N LYS A 52 7.54 -10.74 4.52
CA LYS A 52 7.81 -11.74 5.56
C LYS A 52 9.32 -11.96 5.75
N GLU A 53 10.08 -12.03 4.65
CA GLU A 53 11.53 -12.20 4.70
C GLU A 53 12.21 -10.97 5.32
N PHE A 54 11.82 -9.75 4.91
CA PHE A 54 12.29 -8.50 5.53
C PHE A 54 11.96 -8.44 7.02
N ALA A 55 10.73 -8.81 7.40
CA ALA A 55 10.29 -8.79 8.79
C ALA A 55 11.11 -9.76 9.67
N MET A 56 11.48 -10.93 9.14
CA MET A 56 12.37 -11.88 9.83
C MET A 56 13.78 -11.30 10.03
N VAL A 57 14.34 -10.67 9.00
CA VAL A 57 15.69 -10.08 9.07
C VAL A 57 15.74 -8.89 10.04
N LEU A 58 14.66 -8.11 10.12
CA LEU A 58 14.55 -6.92 10.98
C LEU A 58 13.96 -7.22 12.36
N ASP A 59 13.72 -8.48 12.68
CA ASP A 59 13.15 -8.95 13.96
C ASP A 59 11.81 -8.24 14.32
N PHE A 60 10.92 -8.15 13.34
CA PHE A 60 9.61 -7.52 13.53
C PHE A 60 8.73 -8.35 14.47
N SER A 61 8.02 -7.66 15.36
CA SER A 61 6.94 -8.28 16.11
C SER A 61 5.83 -8.79 15.19
N ALA A 62 5.03 -9.74 15.68
CA ALA A 62 3.86 -10.26 14.94
C ALA A 62 2.87 -9.13 14.55
N GLU A 63 2.76 -8.09 15.37
CA GLU A 63 1.93 -6.92 15.14
C GLU A 63 2.50 -6.08 13.97
N ASN A 64 3.80 -5.79 13.98
CA ASN A 64 4.48 -5.05 12.90
C ASN A 64 4.44 -5.83 11.58
N LEU A 65 4.63 -7.15 11.62
CA LEU A 65 4.47 -7.99 10.43
C LEU A 65 3.04 -7.90 9.87
N THR A 66 2.03 -7.98 10.73
CA THR A 66 0.63 -7.86 10.31
C THR A 66 0.36 -6.50 9.68
N ALA A 67 0.88 -5.41 10.27
CA ALA A 67 0.77 -4.07 9.73
C ALA A 67 1.45 -3.95 8.35
N LEU A 68 2.67 -4.49 8.20
CA LEU A 68 3.40 -4.47 6.95
C LEU A 68 2.67 -5.25 5.84
N ILE A 69 2.15 -6.45 6.13
CA ILE A 69 1.39 -7.25 5.15
C ILE A 69 0.13 -6.51 4.70
N ARG A 70 -0.60 -5.85 5.62
CA ARG A 70 -1.77 -5.04 5.28
C ARG A 70 -1.37 -3.82 4.45
N ALA A 71 -0.29 -3.12 4.82
CA ALA A 71 0.20 -1.98 4.06
C ALA A 71 0.61 -2.38 2.64
N VAL A 72 1.33 -3.49 2.47
CA VAL A 72 1.65 -4.08 1.16
C VAL A 72 0.39 -4.37 0.34
N THR A 73 -0.65 -4.92 0.96
CA THR A 73 -1.91 -5.24 0.25
C THR A 73 -2.65 -3.99 -0.22
N LEU A 74 -2.53 -2.89 0.52
CA LEU A 74 -3.32 -1.67 0.33
C LEU A 74 -2.53 -0.49 -0.24
N HIS A 75 -1.20 -0.63 -0.48
CA HIS A 75 -0.36 0.52 -0.85
C HIS A 75 -0.90 1.28 -2.06
N ASP A 76 -1.45 0.57 -3.00
CA ASP A 76 -1.98 1.08 -4.27
C ASP A 76 -3.51 1.28 -4.29
N ILE A 77 -4.19 1.22 -3.14
CA ILE A 77 -5.66 1.37 -3.06
C ILE A 77 -6.16 2.67 -3.72
N GLY A 78 -5.35 3.71 -3.72
CA GLY A 78 -5.70 4.98 -4.34
C GLY A 78 -5.80 4.95 -5.86
N LYS A 79 -5.31 3.91 -6.52
CA LYS A 79 -5.49 3.69 -7.97
C LYS A 79 -6.97 3.61 -8.37
N ILE A 80 -7.86 3.27 -7.43
CA ILE A 80 -9.32 3.32 -7.63
C ILE A 80 -9.79 4.73 -8.06
N GLY A 81 -9.13 5.79 -7.60
CA GLY A 81 -9.45 7.18 -7.95
C GLY A 81 -8.78 7.68 -9.23
N ILE A 82 -8.00 6.86 -9.92
CA ILE A 82 -7.31 7.20 -11.15
C ILE A 82 -8.09 6.67 -12.37
N SER A 83 -8.17 7.49 -13.45
CA SER A 83 -8.85 7.06 -14.67
C SER A 83 -8.23 5.79 -15.25
N LYS A 84 -9.08 4.84 -15.67
CA LYS A 84 -8.66 3.61 -16.34
C LYS A 84 -7.84 3.88 -17.61
N ASP A 85 -8.10 4.97 -18.31
CA ASP A 85 -7.36 5.37 -19.51
C ASP A 85 -5.88 5.66 -19.21
N ILE A 86 -5.58 6.15 -18.01
CA ILE A 86 -4.22 6.39 -17.54
C ILE A 86 -3.59 5.09 -17.05
N ILE A 87 -4.29 4.32 -16.20
CA ILE A 87 -3.76 3.07 -15.61
C ILE A 87 -3.47 2.03 -16.70
N LEU A 88 -4.38 1.87 -17.66
CA LEU A 88 -4.30 0.84 -18.70
C LEU A 88 -3.57 1.31 -19.96
N LYS A 89 -3.02 2.53 -19.96
CA LYS A 89 -2.31 3.08 -21.12
C LYS A 89 -1.11 2.21 -21.49
N LYS A 90 -1.05 1.79 -22.73
CA LYS A 90 0.04 0.93 -23.26
C LYS A 90 1.32 1.69 -23.59
N SER A 91 1.21 3.00 -23.88
CA SER A 91 2.35 3.86 -24.13
C SER A 91 2.82 4.52 -22.84
N ARG A 92 4.02 5.14 -22.86
CA ARG A 92 4.50 5.92 -21.71
C ARG A 92 3.52 7.04 -21.36
N LEU A 93 3.33 7.26 -20.06
CA LEU A 93 2.58 8.42 -19.56
C LEU A 93 3.38 9.70 -19.88
N ASN A 94 2.68 10.76 -20.31
CA ASN A 94 3.25 12.09 -20.38
C ASN A 94 3.28 12.74 -18.99
N ASP A 95 3.89 13.91 -18.86
CA ASP A 95 4.07 14.59 -17.58
C ASP A 95 2.74 14.91 -16.88
N ALA A 96 1.71 15.33 -17.62
CA ALA A 96 0.40 15.61 -17.07
C ALA A 96 -0.30 14.34 -16.54
N GLU A 97 -0.19 13.23 -17.27
CA GLU A 97 -0.71 11.92 -16.86
C GLU A 97 0.06 11.39 -15.64
N TRP A 98 1.39 11.60 -15.60
CA TRP A 98 2.20 11.26 -14.43
C TRP A 98 1.78 12.03 -13.18
N LEU A 99 1.48 13.32 -13.30
CA LEU A 99 0.97 14.13 -12.19
C LEU A 99 -0.37 13.58 -11.67
N ILE A 100 -1.22 13.04 -12.56
CA ILE A 100 -2.48 12.40 -12.15
C ILE A 100 -2.19 11.05 -11.50
N MET A 101 -1.33 10.22 -12.08
CA MET A 101 -0.97 8.91 -11.54
C MET A 101 -0.40 9.02 -10.11
N ARG A 102 0.50 9.96 -9.84
CA ARG A 102 1.09 10.18 -8.51
C ARG A 102 0.07 10.47 -7.42
N LYS A 103 -1.11 10.99 -7.78
CA LYS A 103 -2.18 11.27 -6.81
C LYS A 103 -2.73 10.02 -6.13
N HIS A 104 -2.46 8.81 -6.65
CA HIS A 104 -2.95 7.59 -5.97
C HIS A 104 -2.41 7.48 -4.54
N ALA A 105 -1.19 7.93 -4.26
CA ALA A 105 -0.64 7.93 -2.90
C ALA A 105 -1.48 8.79 -1.94
N GLU A 106 -1.84 10.01 -2.34
CA GLU A 106 -2.71 10.90 -1.55
C GLU A 106 -4.15 10.38 -1.45
N ILE A 107 -4.69 9.81 -2.54
CA ILE A 107 -6.04 9.21 -2.55
C ILE A 107 -6.06 8.00 -1.61
N GLY A 108 -5.04 7.15 -1.68
CA GLY A 108 -4.88 5.99 -0.79
C GLY A 108 -4.80 6.39 0.68
N TYR A 109 -4.03 7.42 0.99
CA TYR A 109 -3.98 8.04 2.32
C TYR A 109 -5.38 8.42 2.83
N ARG A 110 -6.16 9.15 2.02
CA ARG A 110 -7.52 9.59 2.38
C ARG A 110 -8.47 8.42 2.59
N ILE A 111 -8.38 7.39 1.75
CA ILE A 111 -9.17 6.16 1.89
C ILE A 111 -8.83 5.46 3.21
N ALA A 112 -7.54 5.28 3.51
CA ALA A 112 -7.08 4.66 4.74
C ALA A 112 -7.53 5.45 5.97
N GLN A 113 -7.35 6.76 5.98
CA GLN A 113 -7.80 7.65 7.06
C GLN A 113 -9.33 7.55 7.31
N ALA A 114 -10.12 7.52 6.25
CA ALA A 114 -11.58 7.45 6.34
C ALA A 114 -12.09 6.08 6.82
N SER A 115 -11.30 5.00 6.62
CA SER A 115 -11.73 3.63 6.97
C SER A 115 -11.78 3.36 8.47
N GLY A 116 -11.06 4.14 9.28
CA GLY A 116 -10.91 3.94 10.72
C GLY A 116 -10.11 2.67 11.08
N GLU A 117 -10.30 1.57 10.38
CA GLU A 117 -9.56 0.32 10.59
C GLU A 117 -8.12 0.41 10.07
N PHE A 118 -7.90 1.10 8.95
CA PHE A 118 -6.61 1.24 8.30
C PHE A 118 -5.96 2.61 8.50
N ALA A 119 -6.54 3.47 9.36
CA ALA A 119 -6.02 4.81 9.57
C ALA A 119 -4.53 4.82 10.00
N TYR A 120 -4.10 3.79 10.74
CA TYR A 120 -2.71 3.63 11.18
C TYR A 120 -1.74 3.29 10.03
N LEU A 121 -2.25 2.87 8.87
CA LEU A 121 -1.46 2.61 7.66
C LEU A 121 -1.38 3.81 6.72
N ALA A 122 -2.14 4.88 6.99
CA ALA A 122 -2.30 5.97 6.05
C ALA A 122 -0.97 6.62 5.65
N ASP A 123 -0.10 6.95 6.62
CA ASP A 123 1.20 7.54 6.34
C ASP A 123 2.11 6.55 5.59
N ILE A 124 2.02 5.26 5.87
CA ILE A 124 2.77 4.23 5.16
C ILE A 124 2.37 4.20 3.69
N ILE A 125 1.06 4.28 3.42
CA ILE A 125 0.49 4.34 2.07
C ILE A 125 0.86 5.65 1.37
N LEU A 126 0.84 6.79 2.08
CA LEU A 126 1.18 8.08 1.49
C LEU A 126 2.62 8.12 0.97
N TYR A 127 3.56 7.56 1.74
CA TYR A 127 4.99 7.74 1.52
C TYR A 127 5.69 6.55 0.85
N HIS A 128 4.96 5.56 0.33
CA HIS A 128 5.58 4.36 -0.27
C HIS A 128 6.32 4.64 -1.59
N HIS A 129 6.15 5.82 -2.18
CA HIS A 129 6.90 6.29 -3.35
C HIS A 129 7.92 7.37 -3.02
N GLU A 130 8.18 7.63 -1.74
CA GLU A 130 9.31 8.44 -1.36
C GLU A 130 10.61 7.66 -1.54
N TRP A 131 11.67 8.36 -1.96
CA TRP A 131 12.98 7.77 -2.19
C TRP A 131 13.98 8.28 -1.18
N TRP A 132 14.92 7.44 -0.78
CA TRP A 132 15.94 7.76 0.21
C TRP A 132 16.67 9.09 -0.07
N ASN A 133 16.91 9.39 -1.36
CA ASN A 133 17.58 10.60 -1.80
C ASN A 133 16.70 11.85 -1.81
N GLY A 134 15.41 11.76 -1.50
CA GLY A 134 14.45 12.86 -1.51
C GLY A 134 13.87 13.22 -2.88
N GLN A 135 14.10 12.40 -3.92
CA GLN A 135 13.56 12.60 -5.26
C GLN A 135 12.23 11.89 -5.51
N GLY A 136 11.67 11.28 -4.45
CA GLY A 136 10.38 10.62 -4.46
C GLY A 136 9.20 11.60 -4.42
N TYR A 137 8.03 11.07 -4.12
CA TYR A 137 6.78 11.85 -3.97
C TYR A 137 5.88 11.21 -2.91
N PRO A 138 4.93 11.96 -2.32
CA PRO A 138 4.42 13.27 -2.72
C PRO A 138 5.16 14.46 -2.09
N GLN A 139 5.97 14.28 -1.03
CA GLN A 139 6.54 15.38 -0.26
C GLN A 139 8.05 15.56 -0.48
N GLY A 140 8.72 14.59 -1.06
CA GLY A 140 10.17 14.61 -1.22
C GLY A 140 10.91 14.40 0.11
N LEU A 141 10.36 13.56 1.00
CA LEU A 141 11.00 13.17 2.25
C LEU A 141 12.32 12.47 1.98
N LYS A 142 13.28 12.63 2.90
CA LYS A 142 14.63 12.11 2.72
C LYS A 142 15.07 11.26 3.89
N GLY A 143 15.72 10.15 3.59
CA GLY A 143 16.34 9.30 4.61
C GLY A 143 15.33 8.77 5.62
N GLU A 144 15.60 9.03 6.90
CA GLU A 144 14.80 8.54 8.02
C GLU A 144 13.51 9.33 8.26
N GLU A 145 13.29 10.45 7.57
CA GLU A 145 11.99 11.14 7.56
C GLU A 145 10.89 10.26 6.95
N ILE A 146 11.29 9.32 6.06
CA ILE A 146 10.38 8.35 5.45
C ILE A 146 10.09 7.23 6.47
N PRO A 147 8.82 6.92 6.78
CA PRO A 147 8.47 5.81 7.67
C PRO A 147 9.13 4.50 7.22
N LEU A 148 9.64 3.70 8.17
CA LEU A 148 10.38 2.48 7.86
C LEU A 148 9.61 1.54 6.92
N MET A 149 8.32 1.29 7.21
CA MET A 149 7.50 0.41 6.37
C MET A 149 7.27 0.98 4.97
N SER A 150 7.21 2.31 4.81
CA SER A 150 7.15 2.94 3.47
C SER A 150 8.42 2.69 2.67
N ARG A 151 9.60 2.82 3.31
CA ARG A 151 10.91 2.48 2.70
C ARG A 151 10.96 1.02 2.27
N MET A 152 10.47 0.11 3.12
CA MET A 152 10.41 -1.32 2.81
C MET A 152 9.51 -1.59 1.60
N ILE A 153 8.31 -1.00 1.56
CA ILE A 153 7.38 -1.16 0.42
C ILE A 153 8.01 -0.60 -0.85
N SER A 154 8.60 0.59 -0.80
CA SER A 154 9.27 1.21 -1.95
C SER A 154 10.35 0.31 -2.57
N ILE A 155 11.17 -0.33 -1.73
CA ILE A 155 12.23 -1.25 -2.18
C ILE A 155 11.61 -2.53 -2.76
N MET A 156 10.65 -3.15 -2.06
CA MET A 156 10.02 -4.40 -2.49
C MET A 156 9.25 -4.22 -3.80
N ASP A 157 8.49 -3.14 -3.92
CA ASP A 157 7.73 -2.81 -5.13
C ASP A 157 8.66 -2.57 -6.32
N ALA A 158 9.67 -1.71 -6.17
CA ALA A 158 10.65 -1.46 -7.22
C ALA A 158 11.39 -2.74 -7.64
N PHE A 159 11.79 -3.60 -6.68
CA PHE A 159 12.43 -4.87 -6.96
C PHE A 159 11.53 -5.81 -7.74
N ASP A 160 10.27 -5.96 -7.32
CA ASP A 160 9.32 -6.84 -8.02
C ASP A 160 9.03 -6.35 -9.45
N VAL A 161 8.80 -5.05 -9.62
CA VAL A 161 8.59 -4.44 -10.95
C VAL A 161 9.81 -4.64 -11.87
N MET A 162 11.03 -4.51 -11.36
CA MET A 162 12.25 -4.68 -12.14
C MET A 162 12.52 -6.15 -12.51
N THR A 163 12.26 -7.08 -11.61
CA THR A 163 12.58 -8.52 -11.78
C THR A 163 11.49 -9.32 -12.46
N HIS A 164 10.28 -8.76 -12.55
CA HIS A 164 9.17 -9.40 -13.25
C HIS A 164 8.83 -8.64 -14.54
N ARG A 165 8.43 -9.39 -15.56
CA ARG A 165 8.18 -8.84 -16.88
C ARG A 165 6.94 -7.94 -16.86
N GLU A 166 7.12 -6.64 -16.95
CA GLU A 166 6.07 -5.72 -17.36
C GLU A 166 5.82 -5.77 -18.87
N ARG A 167 4.61 -5.32 -19.27
CA ARG A 167 4.05 -5.42 -20.63
C ARG A 167 5.02 -5.07 -21.76
N ASN A 168 6.04 -4.21 -21.52
CA ASN A 168 6.92 -3.68 -22.57
C ASN A 168 8.42 -3.65 -22.20
N LYS A 169 8.83 -4.23 -21.05
CA LYS A 169 10.24 -4.28 -20.65
C LYS A 169 10.64 -5.72 -20.32
N PRO A 170 11.83 -6.16 -20.74
CA PRO A 170 12.39 -7.41 -20.24
C PRO A 170 12.63 -7.29 -18.73
N ALA A 171 12.47 -8.40 -18.00
CA ALA A 171 12.83 -8.45 -16.59
C ALA A 171 14.36 -8.28 -16.45
N MET A 172 14.77 -7.54 -15.41
CA MET A 172 16.16 -7.47 -14.98
C MET A 172 16.55 -8.75 -14.23
N THR A 173 17.83 -9.06 -14.18
CA THR A 173 18.35 -10.04 -13.22
C THR A 173 18.26 -9.48 -11.80
N THR A 174 18.32 -10.35 -10.81
CA THR A 174 18.33 -9.95 -9.39
C THR A 174 19.50 -8.99 -9.10
N GLU A 175 20.68 -9.29 -9.66
CA GLU A 175 21.90 -8.49 -9.50
C GLU A 175 21.73 -7.08 -10.07
N GLU A 176 21.17 -6.97 -11.27
CA GLU A 176 20.90 -5.67 -11.91
C GLU A 176 19.89 -4.85 -11.10
N ALA A 177 18.82 -5.48 -10.62
CA ALA A 177 17.80 -4.81 -9.81
C ALA A 177 18.37 -4.32 -8.47
N LEU A 178 19.19 -5.13 -7.78
CA LEU A 178 19.85 -4.73 -6.54
C LEU A 178 20.81 -3.56 -6.78
N GLN A 179 21.55 -3.57 -7.89
CA GLN A 179 22.46 -2.48 -8.25
C GLN A 179 21.70 -1.17 -8.50
N GLU A 180 20.55 -1.21 -9.18
CA GLU A 180 19.69 -0.04 -9.39
C GLU A 180 19.15 0.52 -8.08
N LEU A 181 18.71 -0.36 -7.14
CA LEU A 181 18.21 0.05 -5.82
C LEU A 181 19.26 0.78 -4.98
N HIS A 182 20.54 0.42 -5.11
CA HIS A 182 21.63 1.09 -4.39
C HIS A 182 21.88 2.53 -4.83
N THR A 183 21.35 2.95 -5.97
CA THR A 183 21.56 4.30 -6.53
C THR A 183 20.48 5.30 -6.11
N LYS A 184 19.42 4.85 -5.47
CA LYS A 184 18.23 5.64 -5.10
C LYS A 184 17.97 5.69 -3.62
#